data_28b9e9caacf6908b5a7230b157716e6b
#
_entry.id   28b9e9caacf6908b5a7230b157716e6b
#
_cell.length_a   1.000
_cell.length_b   1.000
_cell.length_c   1.000
_cell.angle_alpha   90.00
_cell.angle_beta   90.00
_cell.angle_gamma   90.00
#
_symmetry.space_group_name_H-M   'P 1'
#
loop_
_entity.id
_entity.type
_entity.pdbx_description
1 polymer ?
#
loop_
_entity_poly.entity_id
_entity_poly.type
_entity_poly.pdbx_seq_one_letter_code
_entity_poly.pdbx_strand_id
1 'polypeptide(L)'
;MVAFIVPGNYGAVIGVALGAIPVLGFVHGNITGSLRKQAKVPYPHSYASMELCRENAKAEQFNCAQRAHTNFLENASQTMLFTLVAGLKYPEWAAGLGALWVFFRALFLYGYVYSGKPQGKGRMIGGFFWLVQGALWGLSVYGVGRPLLSF
;
A
#
# COMPACT_ATOMS: atom_id res chain seq x y z
N MET A 1 -7.11 5.11 36.08
CA MET A 1 -6.27 4.59 35.00
C MET A 1 -7.18 3.79 34.09
N VAL A 2 -7.29 4.16 32.81
CA VAL A 2 -8.08 3.38 31.83
C VAL A 2 -7.18 2.26 31.31
N ALA A 3 -7.53 1.01 31.56
CA ALA A 3 -6.81 -0.15 31.02
C ALA A 3 -7.46 -0.57 29.72
N PHE A 4 -6.66 -0.64 28.64
CA PHE A 4 -7.08 -1.24 27.39
C PHE A 4 -6.67 -2.72 27.38
N ILE A 5 -7.66 -3.59 27.32
CA ILE A 5 -7.42 -5.02 27.16
C ILE A 5 -7.43 -5.32 25.67
N VAL A 6 -6.28 -5.70 25.14
CA VAL A 6 -6.12 -6.11 23.73
C VAL A 6 -5.83 -7.62 23.68
N PRO A 7 -6.16 -8.30 22.56
CA PRO A 7 -5.85 -9.71 22.39
C PRO A 7 -4.34 -10.00 22.49
N GLY A 8 -3.98 -11.21 22.88
CA GLY A 8 -2.61 -11.70 22.71
C GLY A 8 -2.14 -11.54 21.27
N ASN A 9 -0.84 -11.32 21.06
CA ASN A 9 -0.25 -11.08 19.72
C ASN A 9 -0.71 -9.81 18.98
N TYR A 10 -1.51 -8.93 19.60
CA TYR A 10 -1.92 -7.66 18.97
C TYR A 10 -0.74 -6.75 18.62
N GLY A 11 0.42 -6.92 19.28
CA GLY A 11 1.65 -6.23 18.93
C GLY A 11 2.08 -6.46 17.49
N ALA A 12 1.85 -7.65 16.92
CA ALA A 12 2.13 -7.93 15.51
C ALA A 12 1.21 -7.13 14.58
N VAL A 13 -0.06 -6.95 14.96
CA VAL A 13 -1.02 -6.10 14.22
C VAL A 13 -0.54 -4.66 14.16
N ILE A 14 -0.12 -4.11 15.32
CA ILE A 14 0.47 -2.76 15.41
C ILE A 14 1.73 -2.66 14.54
N GLY A 15 2.63 -3.64 14.63
CA GLY A 15 3.87 -3.67 13.85
C GLY A 15 3.62 -3.63 12.34
N VAL A 16 2.60 -4.32 11.86
CA VAL A 16 2.22 -4.29 10.43
C VAL A 16 1.51 -2.98 10.08
N ALA A 17 0.44 -2.63 10.79
CA ALA A 17 -0.40 -1.49 10.44
C ALA A 17 0.34 -0.15 10.58
N LEU A 18 1.05 0.06 11.68
CA LEU A 18 1.70 1.33 12.00
C LEU A 18 3.22 1.31 11.76
N GLY A 19 3.79 0.15 11.45
CA GLY A 19 5.20 -0.02 11.10
C GLY A 19 5.39 -0.31 9.60
N ALA A 20 5.12 -1.54 9.17
CA ALA A 20 5.46 -2.01 7.82
C ALA A 20 4.76 -1.22 6.71
N ILE A 21 3.47 -0.89 6.85
CA ILE A 21 2.72 -0.12 5.84
C ILE A 21 3.30 1.29 5.67
N PRO A 22 3.48 2.11 6.73
CA PRO A 22 4.11 3.43 6.60
C PRO A 22 5.55 3.38 6.08
N VAL A 23 6.35 2.40 6.49
CA VAL A 23 7.71 2.22 5.97
C VAL A 23 7.69 1.97 4.46
N LEU A 24 6.78 1.14 3.96
CA LEU A 24 6.63 0.94 2.51
C LEU A 24 6.20 2.24 1.82
N GLY A 25 5.33 3.04 2.44
CA GLY A 25 4.96 4.38 1.95
C GLY A 25 6.17 5.31 1.79
N PHE A 26 7.07 5.31 2.78
CA PHE A 26 8.33 6.04 2.72
C PHE A 26 9.23 5.55 1.57
N VAL A 27 9.32 4.23 1.35
CA VAL A 27 10.05 3.65 0.21
C VAL A 27 9.47 4.13 -1.13
N HIS A 28 8.13 4.11 -1.29
CA HIS A 28 7.45 4.66 -2.46
C HIS A 28 7.83 6.13 -2.71
N GLY A 29 7.78 6.97 -1.67
CA GLY A 29 8.10 8.39 -1.76
C GLY A 29 9.56 8.62 -2.20
N ASN A 30 10.51 7.88 -1.63
CA ASN A 30 11.93 7.98 -1.99
C ASN A 30 12.21 7.57 -3.44
N ILE A 31 11.62 6.46 -3.89
CA ILE A 31 11.76 6.00 -5.30
C ILE A 31 11.19 7.06 -6.24
N THR A 32 10.00 7.56 -5.96
CA THR A 32 9.34 8.59 -6.76
C THR A 32 10.16 9.88 -6.81
N GLY A 33 10.65 10.35 -5.65
CA GLY A 33 11.50 11.55 -5.57
C GLY A 33 12.83 11.41 -6.30
N SER A 34 13.46 10.25 -6.24
CA SER A 34 14.69 9.95 -6.98
C SER A 34 14.46 9.98 -8.50
N LEU A 35 13.41 9.31 -8.96
CA LEU A 35 13.06 9.27 -10.39
C LEU A 35 12.62 10.64 -10.91
N ARG A 36 11.94 11.46 -10.11
CA ARG A 36 11.61 12.86 -10.44
C ARG A 36 12.86 13.67 -10.78
N LYS A 37 13.91 13.55 -9.94
CA LYS A 37 15.19 14.22 -10.18
C LYS A 37 15.83 13.76 -11.47
N GLN A 38 15.87 12.45 -11.73
CA GLN A 38 16.44 11.85 -12.94
C GLN A 38 15.65 12.26 -14.20
N ALA A 39 14.32 12.37 -14.07
CA ALA A 39 13.43 12.81 -15.13
C ALA A 39 13.47 14.33 -15.37
N LYS A 40 14.09 15.09 -14.46
CA LYS A 40 14.13 16.57 -14.49
C LYS A 40 12.74 17.22 -14.51
N VAL A 41 11.77 16.63 -13.80
CA VAL A 41 10.41 17.16 -13.68
C VAL A 41 10.36 18.16 -12.52
N PRO A 42 10.16 19.47 -12.77
CA PRO A 42 10.14 20.47 -11.72
C PRO A 42 8.85 20.39 -10.89
N TYR A 43 8.91 20.88 -9.64
CA TYR A 43 7.70 21.15 -8.88
C TYR A 43 6.98 22.38 -9.46
N PRO A 44 5.63 22.46 -9.39
CA PRO A 44 4.69 21.54 -8.74
C PRO A 44 4.11 20.43 -9.65
N HIS A 45 4.69 20.19 -10.82
CA HIS A 45 4.14 19.20 -11.76
C HIS A 45 4.10 17.79 -11.16
N SER A 46 2.91 17.20 -11.13
CA SER A 46 2.72 15.85 -10.59
C SER A 46 3.25 14.76 -11.52
N TYR A 47 3.22 15.00 -12.83
CA TYR A 47 3.66 14.06 -13.87
C TYR A 47 4.53 14.76 -14.91
N ALA A 48 5.38 13.97 -15.58
CA ALA A 48 6.06 14.39 -16.79
C ALA A 48 5.07 14.45 -17.96
N SER A 49 5.27 15.41 -18.89
CA SER A 49 4.49 15.51 -20.12
C SER A 49 4.75 14.32 -21.06
N MET A 50 3.84 14.07 -21.99
CA MET A 50 4.01 13.02 -23.00
C MET A 50 5.20 13.30 -23.93
N GLU A 51 5.51 14.56 -24.18
CA GLU A 51 6.68 14.96 -24.95
C GLU A 51 7.96 14.57 -24.22
N LEU A 52 8.07 14.94 -22.94
CA LEU A 52 9.23 14.58 -22.13
C LEU A 52 9.38 13.05 -21.99
N CYS A 53 8.28 12.29 -21.92
CA CYS A 53 8.34 10.83 -21.87
C CYS A 53 8.87 10.21 -23.18
N ARG A 54 8.66 10.85 -24.33
CA ARG A 54 9.22 10.40 -25.63
C ARG A 54 10.72 10.63 -25.72
N GLU A 55 11.20 11.70 -25.10
CA GLU A 55 12.62 12.10 -25.15
C GLU A 55 13.45 11.48 -24.01
N ASN A 56 12.82 11.16 -22.89
CA ASN A 56 13.49 10.71 -21.69
C ASN A 56 12.76 9.49 -21.06
N ALA A 57 13.35 8.31 -21.20
CA ALA A 57 12.81 7.08 -20.62
C ALA A 57 12.64 7.16 -19.07
N LYS A 58 13.40 8.02 -18.38
CA LYS A 58 13.24 8.26 -16.94
C LYS A 58 11.97 9.02 -16.61
N ALA A 59 11.44 9.80 -17.54
CA ALA A 59 10.18 10.52 -17.36
C ALA A 59 8.99 9.54 -17.34
N GLU A 60 8.95 8.55 -18.22
CA GLU A 60 7.94 7.47 -18.18
C GLU A 60 8.07 6.65 -16.90
N GLN A 61 9.29 6.28 -16.51
CA GLN A 61 9.55 5.54 -15.28
C GLN A 61 9.10 6.34 -14.04
N PHE A 62 9.33 7.66 -14.02
CA PHE A 62 8.84 8.55 -12.97
C PHE A 62 7.31 8.55 -12.93
N ASN A 63 6.63 8.67 -14.07
CA ASN A 63 5.17 8.64 -14.13
C ASN A 63 4.60 7.33 -13.58
N CYS A 64 5.24 6.19 -13.88
CA CYS A 64 4.88 4.90 -13.32
C CYS A 64 5.06 4.87 -11.78
N ALA A 65 6.17 5.40 -11.26
CA ALA A 65 6.43 5.47 -9.82
C ALA A 65 5.44 6.41 -9.11
N GLN A 66 5.17 7.57 -9.69
CA GLN A 66 4.20 8.53 -9.16
C GLN A 66 2.81 7.90 -9.08
N ARG A 67 2.36 7.20 -10.13
CA ARG A 67 1.05 6.52 -10.11
C ARG A 67 1.01 5.36 -9.12
N ALA A 68 2.10 4.58 -9.00
CA ALA A 68 2.21 3.53 -8.00
C ALA A 68 2.13 4.10 -6.57
N HIS A 69 2.80 5.24 -6.31
CA HIS A 69 2.77 5.92 -5.02
C HIS A 69 1.37 6.47 -4.69
N THR A 70 0.74 7.17 -5.62
CA THR A 70 -0.63 7.67 -5.43
C THR A 70 -1.60 6.54 -5.13
N ASN A 71 -1.55 5.45 -5.93
CA ASN A 71 -2.41 4.29 -5.69
C ASN A 71 -2.10 3.59 -4.35
N PHE A 72 -0.85 3.63 -3.88
CA PHE A 72 -0.52 3.16 -2.53
C PHE A 72 -1.23 4.01 -1.48
N LEU A 73 -1.13 5.34 -1.54
CA LEU A 73 -1.75 6.25 -0.58
C LEU A 73 -3.28 6.13 -0.54
N GLU A 74 -3.92 5.94 -1.70
CA GLU A 74 -5.37 5.71 -1.83
C GLU A 74 -5.84 4.48 -1.02
N ASN A 75 -4.99 3.49 -0.82
CA ASN A 75 -5.33 2.20 -0.19
C ASN A 75 -4.71 1.99 1.20
N ALA A 76 -3.60 2.64 1.51
CA ALA A 76 -2.84 2.39 2.72
C ALA A 76 -3.64 2.67 4.00
N SER A 77 -4.30 3.85 4.09
CA SER A 77 -5.07 4.24 5.27
C SER A 77 -6.21 3.28 5.56
N GLN A 78 -6.93 2.85 4.53
CA GLN A 78 -8.00 1.86 4.65
C GLN A 78 -7.46 0.52 5.15
N THR A 79 -6.34 0.06 4.57
CA THR A 79 -5.72 -1.22 4.95
C THR A 79 -5.22 -1.18 6.39
N MET A 80 -4.61 -0.06 6.83
CA MET A 80 -4.20 0.13 8.22
C MET A 80 -5.40 0.00 9.16
N LEU A 81 -6.51 0.69 8.87
CA LEU A 81 -7.73 0.62 9.67
C LEU A 81 -8.32 -0.79 9.70
N PHE A 82 -8.43 -1.45 8.54
CA PHE A 82 -8.93 -2.82 8.47
C PHE A 82 -8.05 -3.80 9.27
N THR A 83 -6.72 -3.64 9.17
CA THR A 83 -5.78 -4.47 9.93
C THR A 83 -5.95 -4.29 11.43
N LEU A 84 -6.05 -3.03 11.90
CA LEU A 84 -6.24 -2.72 13.31
C LEU A 84 -7.59 -3.25 13.83
N VAL A 85 -8.67 -3.03 13.10
CA VAL A 85 -10.02 -3.47 13.53
C VAL A 85 -10.13 -4.99 13.48
N ALA A 86 -9.72 -5.64 12.39
CA ALA A 86 -9.74 -7.11 12.31
C ALA A 86 -8.90 -7.75 13.42
N GLY A 87 -7.77 -7.12 13.78
CA GLY A 87 -6.87 -7.57 14.83
C GLY A 87 -7.48 -7.62 16.23
N LEU A 88 -8.54 -6.87 16.51
CA LEU A 88 -9.24 -6.91 17.79
C LEU A 88 -9.84 -8.29 18.10
N LYS A 89 -10.14 -9.07 17.08
CA LYS A 89 -10.72 -10.41 17.22
C LYS A 89 -9.84 -11.51 16.61
N TYR A 90 -9.11 -11.18 15.54
CA TYR A 90 -8.32 -12.13 14.76
C TYR A 90 -6.88 -11.62 14.57
N PRO A 91 -6.08 -11.44 15.65
CA PRO A 91 -4.80 -10.75 15.58
C PRO A 91 -3.81 -11.43 14.62
N GLU A 92 -3.74 -12.75 14.61
CA GLU A 92 -2.81 -13.50 13.76
C GLU A 92 -3.19 -13.40 12.28
N TRP A 93 -4.48 -13.54 11.97
CA TRP A 93 -4.97 -13.37 10.59
C TRP A 93 -4.81 -11.94 10.10
N ALA A 94 -5.11 -10.94 10.94
CA ALA A 94 -4.98 -9.55 10.58
C ALA A 94 -3.51 -9.18 10.33
N ALA A 95 -2.58 -9.59 11.18
CA ALA A 95 -1.16 -9.38 11.00
C ALA A 95 -0.63 -10.11 9.75
N GLY A 96 -1.01 -11.39 9.55
CA GLY A 96 -0.59 -12.18 8.40
C GLY A 96 -1.09 -11.61 7.07
N LEU A 97 -2.39 -11.27 6.99
CA LEU A 97 -2.96 -10.65 5.79
C LEU A 97 -2.38 -9.26 5.55
N GLY A 98 -2.19 -8.46 6.60
CA GLY A 98 -1.55 -7.14 6.47
C GLY A 98 -0.12 -7.24 5.95
N ALA A 99 0.68 -8.18 6.44
CA ALA A 99 2.02 -8.44 5.95
C ALA A 99 2.01 -8.92 4.49
N LEU A 100 1.08 -9.79 4.12
CA LEU A 100 0.88 -10.26 2.75
C LEU A 100 0.46 -9.10 1.82
N TRP A 101 -0.36 -8.17 2.29
CA TRP A 101 -0.69 -6.96 1.55
C TRP A 101 0.56 -6.11 1.29
N VAL A 102 1.41 -5.89 2.30
CA VAL A 102 2.69 -5.17 2.15
C VAL A 102 3.57 -5.85 1.08
N PHE A 103 3.67 -7.17 1.12
CA PHE A 103 4.42 -7.94 0.12
C PHE A 103 3.90 -7.72 -1.31
N PHE A 104 2.60 -7.87 -1.54
CA PHE A 104 2.03 -7.64 -2.87
C PHE A 104 2.12 -6.17 -3.31
N ARG A 105 2.07 -5.22 -2.38
CA ARG A 105 2.29 -3.79 -2.70
C ARG A 105 3.73 -3.51 -3.11
N ALA A 106 4.72 -4.17 -2.49
CA ALA A 106 6.11 -4.09 -2.93
C ALA A 106 6.30 -4.69 -4.34
N LEU A 107 5.68 -5.83 -4.63
CA LEU A 107 5.67 -6.41 -5.98
C LEU A 107 4.96 -5.51 -7.01
N PHE A 108 3.87 -4.86 -6.61
CA PHE A 108 3.15 -3.90 -7.46
C PHE A 108 4.06 -2.71 -7.83
N LEU A 109 4.74 -2.13 -6.83
CA LEU A 109 5.71 -1.05 -7.04
C LEU A 109 6.82 -1.48 -8.00
N TYR A 110 7.47 -2.62 -7.68
CA TYR A 110 8.53 -3.17 -8.51
C TYR A 110 8.06 -3.40 -9.95
N GLY A 111 6.95 -4.08 -10.13
CA GLY A 111 6.41 -4.38 -11.44
C GLY A 111 6.01 -3.14 -12.24
N TYR A 112 5.47 -2.13 -11.57
CA TYR A 112 5.09 -0.88 -12.23
C TYR A 112 6.30 -0.09 -12.71
N VAL A 113 7.36 -0.01 -11.90
CA VAL A 113 8.50 0.89 -12.10
C VAL A 113 9.63 0.22 -12.90
N TYR A 114 9.89 -1.08 -12.65
CA TYR A 114 11.14 -1.73 -13.10
C TYR A 114 10.93 -2.87 -14.09
N SER A 115 9.71 -3.32 -14.34
CA SER A 115 9.48 -4.49 -15.22
C SER A 115 9.70 -4.19 -16.72
N GLY A 116 9.79 -2.92 -17.12
CA GLY A 116 9.89 -2.54 -18.53
C GLY A 116 8.64 -2.83 -19.37
N LYS A 117 7.56 -3.36 -18.77
CA LYS A 117 6.33 -3.67 -19.51
C LYS A 117 5.62 -2.38 -19.91
N PRO A 118 5.15 -2.26 -21.18
CA PRO A 118 4.53 -1.05 -21.68
C PRO A 118 3.27 -0.70 -20.88
N GLN A 119 2.96 0.59 -20.81
CA GLN A 119 1.76 1.13 -20.15
C GLN A 119 1.62 0.71 -18.67
N GLY A 120 2.73 0.45 -17.98
CA GLY A 120 2.75 0.03 -16.59
C GLY A 120 2.04 -1.31 -16.33
N LYS A 121 1.88 -2.19 -17.33
CA LYS A 121 1.23 -3.51 -17.17
C LYS A 121 1.96 -4.41 -16.18
N GLY A 122 3.23 -4.15 -15.88
CA GLY A 122 3.98 -4.85 -14.85
C GLY A 122 3.37 -4.79 -13.46
N ARG A 123 2.55 -3.78 -13.15
CA ARG A 123 1.83 -3.67 -11.89
C ARG A 123 0.99 -4.89 -11.52
N MET A 124 0.54 -5.65 -12.52
CA MET A 124 -0.27 -6.85 -12.31
C MET A 124 0.46 -7.95 -11.54
N ILE A 125 1.81 -7.92 -11.48
CA ILE A 125 2.62 -8.84 -10.68
C ILE A 125 2.19 -8.80 -9.20
N GLY A 126 1.85 -7.61 -8.69
CA GLY A 126 1.40 -7.43 -7.31
C GLY A 126 -0.12 -7.26 -7.16
N GLY A 127 -0.92 -7.48 -8.22
CA GLY A 127 -2.36 -7.18 -8.24
C GLY A 127 -3.20 -7.91 -7.18
N PHE A 128 -2.69 -9.00 -6.63
CA PHE A 128 -3.38 -9.76 -5.57
C PHE A 128 -3.58 -8.98 -4.26
N PHE A 129 -2.93 -7.83 -4.07
CA PHE A 129 -3.18 -6.99 -2.88
C PHE A 129 -4.65 -6.62 -2.71
N TRP A 130 -5.43 -6.51 -3.81
CA TRP A 130 -6.87 -6.24 -3.76
C TRP A 130 -7.67 -7.33 -3.05
N LEU A 131 -7.35 -8.60 -3.32
CA LEU A 131 -8.00 -9.72 -2.65
C LEU A 131 -7.68 -9.74 -1.16
N VAL A 132 -6.42 -9.49 -0.81
CA VAL A 132 -5.97 -9.43 0.58
C VAL A 132 -6.65 -8.27 1.32
N GLN A 133 -6.73 -7.09 0.71
CA GLN A 133 -7.44 -5.95 1.29
C GLN A 133 -8.94 -6.23 1.48
N GLY A 134 -9.56 -6.90 0.50
CA GLY A 134 -10.95 -7.34 0.60
C GLY A 134 -11.17 -8.33 1.75
N ALA A 135 -10.24 -9.26 1.98
CA ALA A 135 -10.30 -10.18 3.12
C ALA A 135 -10.19 -9.44 4.47
N LEU A 136 -9.27 -8.49 4.60
CA LEU A 136 -9.14 -7.63 5.79
C LEU A 136 -10.41 -6.80 6.02
N TRP A 137 -10.98 -6.22 4.98
CA TRP A 137 -12.25 -5.51 5.06
C TRP A 137 -13.37 -6.43 5.55
N GLY A 138 -13.48 -7.63 4.98
CA GLY A 138 -14.47 -8.64 5.38
C GLY A 138 -14.33 -9.04 6.85
N LEU A 139 -13.11 -9.32 7.33
CA LEU A 139 -12.85 -9.63 8.74
C LEU A 139 -13.23 -8.46 9.66
N SER A 140 -12.96 -7.21 9.23
CA SER A 140 -13.31 -6.03 10.03
C SER A 140 -14.82 -5.84 10.13
N VAL A 141 -15.52 -5.84 9.00
CA VAL A 141 -16.96 -5.52 8.96
C VAL A 141 -17.80 -6.69 9.47
N TYR A 142 -17.61 -7.89 8.92
CA TYR A 142 -18.42 -9.05 9.29
C TYR A 142 -17.90 -9.77 10.52
N GLY A 143 -16.60 -9.87 10.69
CA GLY A 143 -15.98 -10.57 11.81
C GLY A 143 -16.06 -9.81 13.12
N VAL A 144 -15.85 -8.50 13.09
CA VAL A 144 -15.82 -7.62 14.26
C VAL A 144 -17.07 -6.72 14.31
N GLY A 145 -17.36 -5.98 13.25
CA GLY A 145 -18.42 -4.96 13.23
C GLY A 145 -19.82 -5.54 13.39
N ARG A 146 -20.19 -6.55 12.60
CA ARG A 146 -21.53 -7.15 12.65
C ARG A 146 -21.94 -7.66 14.05
N PRO A 147 -21.10 -8.41 14.80
CA PRO A 147 -21.44 -8.82 16.15
C PRO A 147 -21.71 -7.69 17.13
N LEU A 148 -21.15 -6.49 16.90
CA LEU A 148 -21.37 -5.31 17.73
C LEU A 148 -22.72 -4.63 17.46
N LEU A 149 -23.42 -4.98 16.38
CA LEU A 149 -24.76 -4.47 16.06
C LEU A 149 -25.88 -5.30 16.67
N SER A 150 -25.58 -6.47 17.22
CA SER A 150 -26.54 -7.40 17.82
C SER A 150 -26.66 -7.21 19.34
N PHE A 151 -27.03 -5.98 19.77
CA PHE A 151 -27.41 -5.67 21.15
C PHE A 151 -28.94 -5.66 21.27
#